data_8f7acc495c212e29a3e0588295ef385f
#
_entry.id   8f7acc495c212e29a3e0588295ef385f
#
_cell.length_a   1.000
_cell.length_b   1.000
_cell.length_c   1.000
_cell.angle_alpha   90.00
_cell.angle_beta   90.00
_cell.angle_gamma   90.00
#
_symmetry.space_group_name_H-M   'P 1'
#
loop_
_entity.id
_entity.type
_entity.pdbx_description
1 polymer ?
#
loop_
_entity_poly.entity_id
_entity_poly.type
_entity_poly.pdbx_seq_one_letter_code
_entity_poly.pdbx_strand_id
1 'polypeptide(L)'
;MLNRRLVAAVMAGGLSLTAVACGSSSSDDDKPKAGGTGGKGYPVTLENCGRSTTYTKAPSRVVVMNGASVAEVSTLLALGVGDRIVANQQSYGQSEVEGRAEKIAKLPTGDIKPNDAFDVPRESMLGLRPDLVVSTTAYGFKSENGFATRDDLSSVGANTYISPQGCDEDTSGMRIDDSYTLLRDLGKIFQKQDRAEELIAASKKKIDAVAAKVKGEKQPRVMVVFSNMQMGTNDFSAVAANGIWNDILAKSGGTNAFSSVTENTFADLSKEKVAAESVDALVVIGYQDKNPAAYARKLLKEFPQWPAAKNNRYVTLSDSAYLGPSNDLAVDRIARMLHPDAFKE
;
A
#
# COMPACT_ATOMS: atom_id res chain seq x y z
N MET A 1 29.76 -34.04 52.46
CA MET A 1 30.91 -34.98 52.59
C MET A 1 31.76 -34.75 51.36
N LEU A 2 32.81 -34.02 51.49
CA LEU A 2 34.25 -34.46 51.56
C LEU A 2 34.69 -35.09 50.23
N ASN A 3 35.74 -34.73 49.53
CA ASN A 3 37.01 -34.04 49.72
C ASN A 3 37.69 -34.01 48.36
N ARG A 4 38.39 -32.93 47.98
CA ARG A 4 39.86 -32.70 48.01
C ARG A 4 40.64 -33.59 47.06
N ARG A 5 41.61 -33.17 46.25
CA ARG A 5 42.73 -32.19 46.21
C ARG A 5 43.42 -32.34 44.85
N LEU A 6 43.81 -31.29 44.18
CA LEU A 6 45.15 -30.71 44.07
C LEU A 6 46.30 -31.72 43.72
N VAL A 7 47.01 -31.39 42.62
CA VAL A 7 48.46 -31.14 42.64
C VAL A 7 48.94 -30.57 41.30
N ALA A 8 49.78 -29.54 41.36
CA ALA A 8 50.49 -28.82 40.32
C ALA A 8 51.92 -29.38 40.14
N ALA A 9 52.55 -29.12 38.96
CA ALA A 9 54.00 -28.96 38.76
C ALA A 9 54.19 -28.48 37.33
N VAL A 10 54.63 -27.36 37.00
CA VAL A 10 55.86 -26.56 36.90
C VAL A 10 57.07 -27.30 36.35
N MET A 11 57.62 -26.79 35.22
CA MET A 11 59.00 -26.51 34.81
C MET A 11 59.05 -26.28 33.28
N ALA A 12 59.28 -25.12 32.74
CA ALA A 12 60.51 -24.31 32.63
C ALA A 12 61.50 -24.79 31.54
N GLY A 13 61.72 -23.91 30.59
CA GLY A 13 63.04 -23.77 29.98
C GLY A 13 63.22 -23.94 28.48
N GLY A 14 63.62 -22.88 27.80
CA GLY A 14 64.35 -23.02 26.54
C GLY A 14 64.04 -21.91 25.49
N LEU A 15 64.72 -20.74 25.64
CA LEU A 15 64.96 -19.81 24.54
C LEU A 15 65.84 -20.42 23.46
N SER A 16 65.47 -20.24 22.20
CA SER A 16 66.48 -20.13 21.09
C SER A 16 65.89 -19.26 19.99
N LEU A 17 66.45 -18.07 19.82
CA LEU A 17 66.26 -17.21 18.64
C LEU A 17 67.08 -17.82 17.50
N THR A 18 66.47 -17.94 16.31
CA THR A 18 67.23 -17.78 15.04
C THR A 18 66.24 -17.11 14.03
N ALA A 19 66.77 -16.06 13.40
CA ALA A 19 66.16 -15.25 12.41
C ALA A 19 66.34 -15.80 10.99
N VAL A 20 65.50 -15.24 10.09
CA VAL A 20 65.62 -15.04 8.63
C VAL A 20 65.29 -16.21 7.73
N ALA A 21 64.17 -16.06 6.97
CA ALA A 21 64.23 -15.85 5.53
C ALA A 21 62.84 -15.67 4.95
N CYS A 22 62.69 -14.69 4.08
CA CYS A 22 61.54 -14.42 3.23
C CYS A 22 61.16 -15.64 2.40
N GLY A 23 59.87 -15.93 2.35
CA GLY A 23 59.29 -16.89 1.44
C GLY A 23 57.79 -16.61 1.37
N SER A 24 57.37 -15.83 0.37
CA SER A 24 55.97 -15.62 -0.02
C SER A 24 55.37 -16.95 -0.45
N SER A 25 54.37 -17.44 0.27
CA SER A 25 53.36 -18.36 -0.24
C SER A 25 52.04 -18.00 0.40
N SER A 26 51.22 -17.40 -0.41
CA SER A 26 49.80 -17.16 -0.19
C SER A 26 49.12 -18.51 0.06
N SER A 27 48.61 -18.70 1.27
CA SER A 27 47.56 -19.68 1.53
C SER A 27 46.24 -18.91 1.46
N ASP A 28 45.56 -19.02 0.32
CA ASP A 28 44.18 -18.64 0.14
C ASP A 28 43.32 -19.47 1.09
N ASP A 29 42.79 -18.82 2.11
CA ASP A 29 41.61 -19.29 2.81
C ASP A 29 40.42 -19.16 1.83
N ASP A 30 40.07 -20.27 1.20
CA ASP A 30 38.87 -20.47 0.42
C ASP A 30 37.63 -20.32 1.33
N LYS A 31 37.24 -19.06 1.59
CA LYS A 31 35.88 -18.76 1.87
C LYS A 31 35.11 -18.79 0.55
N PRO A 32 34.01 -19.55 0.44
CA PRO A 32 33.25 -19.56 -0.78
C PRO A 32 32.74 -18.10 -1.03
N LYS A 33 33.35 -17.44 -2.01
CA LYS A 33 32.77 -16.24 -2.61
C LYS A 33 31.43 -16.68 -3.20
N ALA A 34 30.35 -16.32 -2.51
CA ALA A 34 29.04 -16.32 -3.13
C ALA A 34 29.14 -15.48 -4.42
N GLY A 35 29.20 -16.16 -5.54
CA GLY A 35 29.25 -15.57 -6.86
C GLY A 35 27.97 -14.78 -7.11
N GLY A 36 28.04 -13.49 -6.79
CA GLY A 36 26.97 -12.54 -7.05
C GLY A 36 26.89 -12.25 -8.54
N THR A 37 26.03 -12.94 -9.27
CA THR A 37 25.48 -12.49 -10.55
C THR A 37 24.36 -11.47 -10.33
N GLY A 38 24.41 -10.73 -9.24
CA GLY A 38 23.46 -9.66 -8.91
C GLY A 38 23.72 -8.43 -9.80
N GLY A 39 22.69 -7.88 -10.42
CA GLY A 39 22.76 -6.58 -11.06
C GLY A 39 23.23 -5.50 -10.06
N LYS A 40 23.69 -4.35 -10.57
CA LYS A 40 24.12 -3.22 -9.72
C LYS A 40 23.02 -2.89 -8.69
N GLY A 41 23.38 -2.91 -7.38
CA GLY A 41 22.44 -2.62 -6.29
C GLY A 41 21.75 -3.84 -5.68
N TYR A 42 22.02 -5.05 -6.14
CA TYR A 42 21.52 -6.30 -5.54
C TYR A 42 22.66 -7.08 -4.83
N PRO A 43 22.33 -7.94 -3.84
CA PRO A 43 20.97 -8.30 -3.38
C PRO A 43 20.31 -7.22 -2.52
N VAL A 44 18.97 -7.22 -2.52
CA VAL A 44 18.13 -6.41 -1.64
C VAL A 44 17.29 -7.34 -0.79
N THR A 45 17.33 -7.18 0.54
CA THR A 45 16.50 -7.95 1.46
C THR A 45 15.47 -7.04 2.11
N LEU A 46 14.22 -7.49 2.13
CA LEU A 46 13.08 -6.81 2.77
C LEU A 46 12.35 -7.78 3.70
N GLU A 47 11.97 -7.25 4.86
CA GLU A 47 11.01 -7.90 5.74
C GLU A 47 9.59 -7.51 5.32
N ASN A 48 8.75 -8.50 5.05
CA ASN A 48 7.37 -8.26 4.63
C ASN A 48 6.43 -9.34 5.16
N CYS A 49 5.52 -8.96 6.05
CA CYS A 49 4.56 -9.85 6.69
C CYS A 49 5.22 -11.10 7.28
N GLY A 50 6.21 -10.89 8.15
CA GLY A 50 6.90 -11.97 8.87
C GLY A 50 7.83 -12.83 8.01
N ARG A 51 8.11 -12.42 6.76
CA ARG A 51 9.05 -13.11 5.87
C ARG A 51 10.18 -12.19 5.43
N SER A 52 11.41 -12.68 5.58
CA SER A 52 12.59 -12.09 4.98
C SER A 52 12.70 -12.55 3.54
N THR A 53 12.64 -11.62 2.60
CA THR A 53 12.72 -11.91 1.16
C THR A 53 13.93 -11.23 0.54
N THR A 54 14.80 -12.00 -0.11
CA THR A 54 15.98 -11.49 -0.79
C THR A 54 15.79 -11.49 -2.30
N TYR A 55 15.86 -10.31 -2.88
CA TYR A 55 15.83 -10.08 -4.32
C TYR A 55 17.27 -10.03 -4.83
N THR A 56 17.65 -10.92 -5.74
CA THR A 56 18.98 -10.98 -6.33
C THR A 56 19.11 -10.20 -7.64
N LYS A 57 17.98 -9.81 -8.21
CA LYS A 57 17.83 -8.99 -9.42
C LYS A 57 16.47 -8.28 -9.42
N ALA A 58 16.30 -7.28 -10.30
CA ALA A 58 15.00 -6.66 -10.53
C ALA A 58 13.99 -7.69 -11.05
N PRO A 59 12.79 -7.75 -10.49
CA PRO A 59 11.71 -8.56 -11.05
C PRO A 59 11.41 -8.16 -12.50
N SER A 60 11.08 -9.15 -13.31
CA SER A 60 10.78 -8.99 -14.74
C SER A 60 9.41 -9.49 -15.14
N ARG A 61 8.77 -10.28 -14.26
CA ARG A 61 7.45 -10.88 -14.47
C ARG A 61 6.57 -10.65 -13.24
N VAL A 62 5.98 -9.48 -13.18
CA VAL A 62 5.17 -9.03 -12.04
C VAL A 62 3.72 -9.38 -12.28
N VAL A 63 3.09 -10.00 -11.31
CA VAL A 63 1.63 -10.15 -11.23
C VAL A 63 1.12 -9.23 -10.12
N VAL A 64 0.15 -8.38 -10.46
CA VAL A 64 -0.55 -7.53 -9.50
C VAL A 64 -1.92 -8.14 -9.26
N MET A 65 -2.15 -8.58 -8.04
CA MET A 65 -3.40 -9.22 -7.65
C MET A 65 -4.53 -8.20 -7.48
N ASN A 66 -5.76 -8.67 -7.52
CA ASN A 66 -6.90 -7.83 -7.22
C ASN A 66 -6.78 -7.31 -5.78
N GLY A 67 -7.14 -6.07 -5.60
CA GLY A 67 -7.14 -5.42 -4.30
C GLY A 67 -8.34 -4.49 -4.22
N ALA A 68 -8.57 -3.89 -3.09
CA ALA A 68 -9.64 -2.92 -2.93
C ALA A 68 -9.34 -1.56 -3.63
N SER A 69 -8.22 -1.46 -4.33
CA SER A 69 -7.79 -0.22 -4.99
C SER A 69 -6.85 -0.50 -6.17
N VAL A 70 -6.41 0.55 -6.85
CA VAL A 70 -5.35 0.50 -7.88
C VAL A 70 -4.00 1.00 -7.35
N ALA A 71 -3.76 0.84 -6.07
CA ALA A 71 -2.60 1.40 -5.37
C ALA A 71 -1.27 0.82 -5.87
N GLU A 72 -1.17 -0.50 -5.93
CA GLU A 72 0.05 -1.22 -6.28
C GLU A 72 0.39 -1.00 -7.75
N VAL A 73 -0.58 -1.16 -8.64
CA VAL A 73 -0.38 -0.91 -10.08
C VAL A 73 -0.02 0.56 -10.34
N SER A 74 -0.67 1.49 -9.64
CA SER A 74 -0.37 2.93 -9.77
C SER A 74 1.04 3.25 -9.27
N THR A 75 1.49 2.60 -8.20
CA THR A 75 2.84 2.76 -7.65
C THR A 75 3.90 2.22 -8.62
N LEU A 76 3.70 1.03 -9.19
CA LEU A 76 4.59 0.46 -10.20
C LEU A 76 4.70 1.35 -11.44
N LEU A 77 3.56 1.90 -11.90
CA LEU A 77 3.54 2.86 -13.02
C LEU A 77 4.25 4.18 -12.66
N ALA A 78 4.10 4.68 -11.43
CA ALA A 78 4.79 5.90 -10.98
C ALA A 78 6.30 5.72 -10.87
N LEU A 79 6.75 4.52 -10.51
CA LEU A 79 8.17 4.14 -10.47
C LEU A 79 8.76 3.86 -11.87
N GLY A 80 7.91 3.82 -12.92
CA GLY A 80 8.35 3.57 -14.30
C GLY A 80 8.69 2.11 -14.60
N VAL A 81 8.03 1.16 -13.93
CA VAL A 81 8.27 -0.29 -14.09
C VAL A 81 7.03 -1.04 -14.60
N GLY A 82 6.09 -0.34 -15.20
CA GLY A 82 4.87 -0.93 -15.76
C GLY A 82 5.11 -1.98 -16.86
N ASP A 83 6.23 -1.90 -17.58
CA ASP A 83 6.69 -2.87 -18.58
C ASP A 83 7.03 -4.25 -18.00
N ARG A 84 7.17 -4.34 -16.67
CA ARG A 84 7.42 -5.60 -15.95
C ARG A 84 6.14 -6.35 -15.62
N ILE A 85 4.98 -5.71 -15.71
CA ILE A 85 3.69 -6.31 -15.36
C ILE A 85 3.26 -7.27 -16.47
N VAL A 86 3.10 -8.56 -16.14
CA VAL A 86 2.61 -9.59 -17.04
C VAL A 86 1.14 -9.92 -16.82
N ALA A 87 0.59 -9.60 -15.65
CA ALA A 87 -0.84 -9.65 -15.38
C ALA A 87 -1.20 -8.61 -14.30
N ASN A 88 -2.22 -7.82 -14.59
CA ASN A 88 -2.79 -6.85 -13.67
C ASN A 88 -4.28 -7.13 -13.46
N GLN A 89 -4.67 -7.34 -12.21
CA GLN A 89 -6.07 -7.54 -11.83
C GLN A 89 -6.69 -6.28 -11.20
N GLN A 90 -5.89 -5.22 -10.98
CA GLN A 90 -6.37 -3.91 -10.49
C GLN A 90 -6.76 -3.03 -11.69
N SER A 91 -8.01 -3.09 -12.10
CA SER A 91 -8.46 -2.45 -13.35
C SER A 91 -9.73 -1.61 -13.17
N TYR A 92 -9.82 -0.86 -12.07
CA TYR A 92 -11.03 -0.09 -11.75
C TYR A 92 -11.27 1.15 -12.62
N GLY A 93 -10.35 1.47 -13.53
CA GLY A 93 -10.58 2.42 -14.61
C GLY A 93 -10.56 3.89 -14.23
N GLN A 94 -10.29 4.25 -12.97
CA GLN A 94 -10.24 5.63 -12.49
C GLN A 94 -8.93 5.95 -11.77
N SER A 95 -8.49 7.18 -11.84
CA SER A 95 -7.34 7.70 -11.10
C SER A 95 -7.37 9.22 -11.07
N GLU A 96 -6.95 9.84 -9.96
CA GLU A 96 -6.71 11.27 -9.87
C GLU A 96 -5.52 11.73 -10.72
N VAL A 97 -4.61 10.82 -11.05
CA VAL A 97 -3.45 11.12 -11.89
C VAL A 97 -3.86 11.06 -13.35
N GLU A 98 -3.69 12.17 -14.07
CA GLU A 98 -4.00 12.28 -15.50
C GLU A 98 -3.31 11.18 -16.33
N GLY A 99 -4.06 10.54 -17.21
CA GLY A 99 -3.58 9.46 -18.10
C GLY A 99 -3.24 8.14 -17.37
N ARG A 100 -3.46 8.04 -16.06
CA ARG A 100 -3.15 6.83 -15.30
C ARG A 100 -4.15 5.72 -15.58
N ALA A 101 -5.43 6.03 -15.63
CA ALA A 101 -6.49 5.06 -15.90
C ALA A 101 -6.29 4.41 -17.28
N GLU A 102 -5.94 5.20 -18.30
CA GLU A 102 -5.66 4.70 -19.65
C GLU A 102 -4.40 3.82 -19.70
N LYS A 103 -3.39 4.14 -18.89
CA LYS A 103 -2.19 3.30 -18.77
C LYS A 103 -2.51 1.97 -18.07
N ILE A 104 -3.31 1.98 -17.01
CA ILE A 104 -3.75 0.77 -16.31
C ILE A 104 -4.57 -0.11 -17.26
N ALA A 105 -5.51 0.46 -18.01
CA ALA A 105 -6.37 -0.27 -18.94
C ALA A 105 -5.61 -0.94 -20.10
N LYS A 106 -4.38 -0.49 -20.40
CA LYS A 106 -3.51 -1.06 -21.44
C LYS A 106 -2.56 -2.14 -20.93
N LEU A 107 -2.51 -2.38 -19.61
CA LEU A 107 -1.66 -3.42 -19.04
C LEU A 107 -2.20 -4.81 -19.39
N PRO A 108 -1.31 -5.81 -19.55
CA PRO A 108 -1.74 -7.18 -19.71
C PRO A 108 -2.60 -7.65 -18.53
N THR A 109 -3.66 -8.40 -18.82
CA THR A 109 -4.47 -9.08 -17.79
C THR A 109 -4.01 -10.51 -17.54
N GLY A 110 -3.12 -11.03 -18.37
CA GLY A 110 -2.65 -12.43 -18.34
C GLY A 110 -3.71 -13.43 -18.81
N ASP A 111 -4.79 -12.96 -19.46
CA ASP A 111 -5.94 -13.76 -19.86
C ASP A 111 -6.59 -14.53 -18.69
N ILE A 112 -6.43 -14.00 -17.47
CA ILE A 112 -6.95 -14.61 -16.24
C ILE A 112 -8.42 -14.28 -16.09
N LYS A 113 -9.18 -15.30 -15.72
CA LYS A 113 -10.52 -15.15 -15.16
C LYS A 113 -10.41 -15.32 -13.64
N PRO A 114 -10.71 -14.28 -12.84
CA PRO A 114 -10.80 -14.41 -11.40
C PRO A 114 -11.79 -15.51 -11.02
N ASN A 115 -11.53 -16.18 -9.89
CA ASN A 115 -12.48 -17.15 -9.33
C ASN A 115 -13.60 -16.43 -8.55
N ASP A 116 -14.49 -17.21 -7.90
CA ASP A 116 -15.60 -16.66 -7.12
C ASP A 116 -15.13 -15.87 -5.88
N ALA A 117 -13.87 -15.99 -5.49
CA ALA A 117 -13.23 -15.17 -4.46
C ALA A 117 -12.56 -13.89 -5.03
N PHE A 118 -12.84 -13.56 -6.29
CA PHE A 118 -12.47 -12.32 -6.98
C PHE A 118 -10.98 -12.08 -7.19
N ASP A 119 -10.15 -13.14 -7.20
CA ASP A 119 -8.72 -12.99 -7.51
C ASP A 119 -8.19 -14.18 -8.34
N VAL A 120 -6.87 -14.22 -8.54
CA VAL A 120 -6.17 -15.14 -9.45
C VAL A 120 -6.16 -16.56 -8.92
N PRO A 121 -6.78 -17.53 -9.60
CA PRO A 121 -6.72 -18.93 -9.18
C PRO A 121 -5.28 -19.45 -9.13
N ARG A 122 -4.99 -20.36 -8.19
CA ARG A 122 -3.66 -20.94 -7.95
C ARG A 122 -2.96 -21.43 -9.23
N GLU A 123 -3.66 -22.21 -10.04
CA GLU A 123 -3.10 -22.79 -11.27
C GLU A 123 -2.78 -21.73 -12.31
N SER A 124 -3.66 -20.74 -12.48
CA SER A 124 -3.43 -19.60 -13.37
C SER A 124 -2.22 -18.78 -12.92
N MET A 125 -2.10 -18.53 -11.60
CA MET A 125 -0.96 -17.83 -11.03
C MET A 125 0.36 -18.55 -11.32
N LEU A 126 0.43 -19.84 -11.05
CA LEU A 126 1.64 -20.63 -11.30
C LEU A 126 1.95 -20.73 -12.81
N GLY A 127 0.90 -20.83 -13.65
CA GLY A 127 1.03 -20.82 -15.12
C GLY A 127 1.66 -19.57 -15.70
N LEU A 128 1.46 -18.41 -15.07
CA LEU A 128 2.09 -17.15 -15.45
C LEU A 128 3.61 -17.12 -15.18
N ARG A 129 4.13 -18.03 -14.35
CA ARG A 129 5.55 -18.06 -13.93
C ARG A 129 6.05 -16.67 -13.50
N PRO A 130 5.43 -16.04 -12.51
CA PRO A 130 5.88 -14.76 -12.00
C PRO A 130 7.25 -14.89 -11.31
N ASP A 131 7.98 -13.80 -11.21
CA ASP A 131 9.10 -13.67 -10.29
C ASP A 131 8.81 -12.69 -9.14
N LEU A 132 7.70 -11.95 -9.23
CA LEU A 132 7.12 -11.18 -8.13
C LEU A 132 5.59 -11.19 -8.23
N VAL A 133 4.92 -11.44 -7.11
CA VAL A 133 3.47 -11.25 -6.95
C VAL A 133 3.24 -10.18 -5.89
N VAL A 134 2.48 -9.14 -6.26
CA VAL A 134 2.14 -8.02 -5.38
C VAL A 134 0.66 -8.07 -5.04
N SER A 135 0.34 -7.97 -3.75
CA SER A 135 -1.05 -7.96 -3.25
C SER A 135 -1.26 -6.81 -2.27
N THR A 136 -2.46 -6.28 -2.21
CA THR A 136 -2.85 -5.28 -1.21
C THR A 136 -2.86 -5.89 0.20
N THR A 137 -3.39 -7.11 0.35
CA THR A 137 -3.50 -7.80 1.64
C THR A 137 -3.06 -9.26 1.55
N ALA A 138 -2.94 -9.93 2.70
CA ALA A 138 -2.65 -11.36 2.81
C ALA A 138 -3.78 -12.24 2.24
N TYR A 139 -4.98 -11.70 2.06
CA TYR A 139 -6.14 -12.41 1.50
C TYR A 139 -5.82 -13.10 0.17
N GLY A 140 -5.08 -12.42 -0.71
CA GLY A 140 -4.69 -12.94 -2.03
C GLY A 140 -3.77 -14.16 -2.00
N PHE A 141 -3.31 -14.62 -0.83
CA PHE A 141 -2.44 -15.79 -0.68
C PHE A 141 -3.07 -16.93 0.14
N LYS A 142 -4.39 -16.89 0.34
CA LYS A 142 -5.13 -17.88 1.12
C LYS A 142 -5.55 -19.08 0.25
N SER A 143 -5.06 -20.26 0.60
CA SER A 143 -5.39 -21.50 -0.11
C SER A 143 -6.87 -21.89 -0.01
N GLU A 144 -7.54 -21.54 1.09
CA GLU A 144 -8.98 -21.78 1.26
C GLU A 144 -9.84 -21.04 0.23
N ASN A 145 -9.31 -19.96 -0.36
CA ASN A 145 -9.94 -19.20 -1.43
C ASN A 145 -9.53 -19.67 -2.84
N GLY A 146 -8.76 -20.76 -2.93
CA GLY A 146 -8.24 -21.30 -4.19
C GLY A 146 -7.06 -20.51 -4.77
N PHE A 147 -6.36 -19.73 -3.96
CA PHE A 147 -5.20 -18.95 -4.38
C PHE A 147 -3.87 -19.69 -4.14
N ALA A 148 -2.82 -19.27 -4.87
CA ALA A 148 -1.47 -19.73 -4.60
C ALA A 148 -0.99 -19.12 -3.28
N THR A 149 -0.50 -19.97 -2.37
CA THR A 149 0.12 -19.51 -1.13
C THR A 149 1.50 -18.87 -1.39
N ARG A 150 1.99 -18.10 -0.43
CA ARG A 150 3.36 -17.56 -0.51
C ARG A 150 4.42 -18.69 -0.58
N ASP A 151 4.13 -19.87 -0.01
CA ASP A 151 5.02 -21.03 -0.08
C ASP A 151 4.97 -21.70 -1.46
N ASP A 152 3.78 -21.85 -2.07
CA ASP A 152 3.65 -22.31 -3.45
C ASP A 152 4.50 -21.44 -4.39
N LEU A 153 4.39 -20.11 -4.27
CA LEU A 153 5.12 -19.15 -5.09
C LEU A 153 6.63 -19.22 -4.85
N SER A 154 7.05 -19.31 -3.60
CA SER A 154 8.46 -19.46 -3.25
C SER A 154 9.06 -20.75 -3.83
N SER A 155 8.29 -21.86 -3.83
CA SER A 155 8.75 -23.16 -4.36
C SER A 155 9.05 -23.12 -5.87
N VAL A 156 8.45 -22.18 -6.61
CA VAL A 156 8.70 -21.96 -8.06
C VAL A 156 9.59 -20.74 -8.31
N GLY A 157 10.23 -20.19 -7.27
CA GLY A 157 11.17 -19.08 -7.37
C GLY A 157 10.53 -17.68 -7.49
N ALA A 158 9.25 -17.57 -7.20
CA ALA A 158 8.56 -16.29 -7.17
C ALA A 158 8.59 -15.66 -5.76
N ASN A 159 8.96 -14.40 -5.68
CA ASN A 159 8.84 -13.60 -4.47
C ASN A 159 7.42 -13.04 -4.32
N THR A 160 7.04 -12.68 -3.10
CA THR A 160 5.75 -12.04 -2.81
C THR A 160 5.96 -10.76 -2.03
N TYR A 161 5.10 -9.77 -2.27
CA TYR A 161 5.06 -8.54 -1.50
C TYR A 161 3.60 -8.20 -1.18
N ILE A 162 3.31 -7.92 0.08
CA ILE A 162 2.01 -7.45 0.57
C ILE A 162 2.18 -5.99 0.97
N SER A 163 1.25 -5.14 0.58
CA SER A 163 1.30 -3.72 0.91
C SER A 163 1.29 -3.47 2.43
N PRO A 164 1.85 -2.36 2.91
CA PRO A 164 1.86 -2.01 4.32
C PRO A 164 0.46 -2.08 4.93
N GLN A 165 0.37 -2.56 6.18
CA GLN A 165 -0.88 -2.82 6.91
C GLN A 165 -1.81 -3.88 6.29
N GLY A 166 -1.37 -4.59 5.24
CA GLY A 166 -2.15 -5.66 4.61
C GLY A 166 -1.90 -7.06 5.18
N CYS A 167 -0.96 -7.21 6.12
CA CYS A 167 -0.51 -8.53 6.61
C CYS A 167 -1.61 -9.32 7.32
N ASP A 168 -2.41 -8.65 8.13
CA ASP A 168 -3.48 -9.24 8.94
C ASP A 168 -4.87 -8.95 8.34
N GLU A 169 -4.93 -8.40 7.12
CA GLU A 169 -6.16 -7.95 6.46
C GLU A 169 -6.91 -6.82 7.21
N ASP A 170 -6.38 -6.37 8.32
CA ASP A 170 -6.88 -5.21 9.04
C ASP A 170 -6.20 -3.93 8.55
N THR A 171 -6.95 -3.11 7.83
CA THR A 171 -6.49 -1.84 7.29
C THR A 171 -6.78 -0.64 8.18
N SER A 172 -7.26 -0.89 9.41
CA SER A 172 -7.63 0.18 10.37
C SER A 172 -6.42 1.04 10.78
N GLY A 173 -5.24 0.43 10.84
CA GLY A 173 -3.97 1.12 11.12
C GLY A 173 -3.43 1.96 9.97
N MET A 174 -3.95 1.82 8.77
CA MET A 174 -3.40 2.43 7.56
C MET A 174 -3.42 3.97 7.59
N ARG A 175 -2.30 4.59 7.18
CA ARG A 175 -2.09 6.05 7.09
C ARG A 175 -1.44 6.42 5.76
N ILE A 176 -1.37 7.71 5.45
CA ILE A 176 -0.67 8.21 4.25
C ILE A 176 0.80 7.76 4.21
N ASP A 177 1.47 7.66 5.36
CA ASP A 177 2.86 7.19 5.43
C ASP A 177 3.05 5.74 4.94
N ASP A 178 2.01 4.90 4.98
CA ASP A 178 2.05 3.55 4.40
C ASP A 178 2.15 3.59 2.87
N SER A 179 1.59 4.61 2.22
CA SER A 179 1.80 4.87 0.79
C SER A 179 3.26 5.18 0.48
N TYR A 180 3.95 5.89 1.37
CA TYR A 180 5.38 6.18 1.23
C TYR A 180 6.24 4.94 1.48
N THR A 181 5.82 4.09 2.43
CA THR A 181 6.48 2.79 2.66
C THR A 181 6.33 1.89 1.43
N LEU A 182 5.14 1.79 0.83
CA LEU A 182 4.90 1.06 -0.42
C LEU A 182 5.82 1.56 -1.55
N LEU A 183 5.91 2.90 -1.73
CA LEU A 183 6.81 3.51 -2.72
C LEU A 183 8.28 3.15 -2.47
N ARG A 184 8.75 3.23 -1.22
CA ARG A 184 10.14 2.91 -0.85
C ARG A 184 10.47 1.44 -1.06
N ASP A 185 9.60 0.55 -0.66
CA ASP A 185 9.85 -0.88 -0.74
C ASP A 185 9.85 -1.35 -2.20
N LEU A 186 8.86 -0.96 -2.99
CA LEU A 186 8.88 -1.22 -4.43
C LEU A 186 10.04 -0.50 -5.11
N GLY A 187 10.37 0.72 -4.67
CA GLY A 187 11.57 1.44 -5.11
C GLY A 187 12.86 0.64 -4.88
N LYS A 188 13.04 0.03 -3.71
CA LYS A 188 14.18 -0.85 -3.39
C LYS A 188 14.17 -2.11 -4.26
N ILE A 189 13.01 -2.80 -4.36
CA ILE A 189 12.86 -4.02 -5.16
C ILE A 189 13.26 -3.80 -6.63
N PHE A 190 12.93 -2.63 -7.20
CA PHE A 190 13.17 -2.31 -8.61
C PHE A 190 14.36 -1.39 -8.87
N GLN A 191 15.16 -1.06 -7.84
CA GLN A 191 16.28 -0.10 -7.93
C GLN A 191 15.82 1.28 -8.46
N LYS A 192 14.70 1.77 -7.92
CA LYS A 192 14.07 3.06 -8.24
C LYS A 192 13.96 3.96 -7.00
N GLN A 193 14.90 3.83 -6.05
CA GLN A 193 14.87 4.57 -4.77
C GLN A 193 14.80 6.08 -4.98
N ASP A 194 15.62 6.62 -5.87
CA ASP A 194 15.65 8.07 -6.15
C ASP A 194 14.27 8.55 -6.64
N ARG A 195 13.65 7.77 -7.54
CA ARG A 195 12.31 8.10 -8.04
C ARG A 195 11.24 7.98 -6.95
N ALA A 196 11.35 6.99 -6.08
CA ALA A 196 10.44 6.84 -4.94
C ALA A 196 10.53 8.06 -3.99
N GLU A 197 11.73 8.47 -3.60
CA GLU A 197 11.93 9.62 -2.72
C GLU A 197 11.52 10.95 -3.39
N GLU A 198 11.73 11.12 -4.69
CA GLU A 198 11.21 12.27 -5.45
C GLU A 198 9.69 12.37 -5.34
N LEU A 199 8.96 11.26 -5.57
CA LEU A 199 7.51 11.20 -5.48
C LEU A 199 7.02 11.48 -4.07
N ILE A 200 7.68 10.92 -3.06
CA ILE A 200 7.36 11.12 -1.65
C ILE A 200 7.57 12.58 -1.26
N ALA A 201 8.71 13.18 -1.62
CA ALA A 201 9.00 14.57 -1.32
C ALA A 201 7.97 15.52 -1.97
N ALA A 202 7.60 15.25 -3.23
CA ALA A 202 6.58 16.04 -3.94
C ALA A 202 5.20 15.93 -3.26
N SER A 203 4.80 14.71 -2.86
CA SER A 203 3.54 14.46 -2.16
C SER A 203 3.50 15.18 -0.81
N LYS A 204 4.54 14.99 0.03
CA LYS A 204 4.64 15.65 1.34
C LYS A 204 4.56 17.17 1.21
N LYS A 205 5.31 17.76 0.28
CA LYS A 205 5.30 19.21 0.04
C LYS A 205 3.89 19.73 -0.28
N LYS A 206 3.12 19.00 -1.09
CA LYS A 206 1.74 19.40 -1.43
C LYS A 206 0.81 19.27 -0.22
N ILE A 207 0.88 18.16 0.51
CA ILE A 207 0.07 17.94 1.72
C ILE A 207 0.36 19.02 2.76
N ASP A 208 1.64 19.33 3.02
CA ASP A 208 2.03 20.36 3.97
C ASP A 208 1.54 21.75 3.54
N ALA A 209 1.59 22.07 2.24
CA ALA A 209 1.07 23.32 1.71
C ALA A 209 -0.46 23.43 1.89
N VAL A 210 -1.20 22.35 1.68
CA VAL A 210 -2.64 22.30 1.93
C VAL A 210 -2.92 22.47 3.42
N ALA A 211 -2.26 21.69 4.28
CA ALA A 211 -2.45 21.74 5.73
C ALA A 211 -2.16 23.14 6.30
N ALA A 212 -1.16 23.84 5.77
CA ALA A 212 -0.86 25.23 6.15
C ALA A 212 -2.00 26.19 5.78
N LYS A 213 -2.64 26.03 4.62
CA LYS A 213 -3.76 26.87 4.16
C LYS A 213 -5.03 26.69 4.99
N VAL A 214 -5.30 25.45 5.43
CA VAL A 214 -6.52 25.15 6.20
C VAL A 214 -6.32 25.21 7.71
N LYS A 215 -5.11 25.58 8.17
CA LYS A 215 -4.79 25.68 9.58
C LYS A 215 -5.62 26.78 10.26
N GLY A 216 -6.38 26.37 11.29
CA GLY A 216 -7.24 27.30 12.05
C GLY A 216 -8.64 27.52 11.44
N GLU A 217 -8.89 26.93 10.26
CA GLU A 217 -10.25 26.93 9.69
C GLU A 217 -11.17 26.02 10.51
N LYS A 218 -12.51 26.28 10.41
CA LYS A 218 -13.53 25.41 10.96
C LYS A 218 -13.43 24.04 10.26
N GLN A 219 -13.47 22.95 11.03
CA GLN A 219 -13.41 21.59 10.51
C GLN A 219 -14.80 21.06 10.16
N PRO A 220 -15.21 21.05 8.88
CA PRO A 220 -16.51 20.49 8.47
C PRO A 220 -16.60 18.99 8.77
N ARG A 221 -17.80 18.54 9.09
CA ARG A 221 -18.14 17.12 9.28
C ARG A 221 -18.39 16.47 7.92
N VAL A 222 -17.59 15.48 7.57
CA VAL A 222 -17.58 14.86 6.25
C VAL A 222 -18.05 13.41 6.34
N MET A 223 -18.98 13.02 5.46
CA MET A 223 -19.26 11.62 5.20
C MET A 223 -18.40 11.16 4.03
N VAL A 224 -17.61 10.09 4.24
CA VAL A 224 -16.88 9.40 3.17
C VAL A 224 -17.58 8.09 2.88
N VAL A 225 -18.05 7.92 1.64
CA VAL A 225 -18.86 6.78 1.23
C VAL A 225 -18.44 6.27 -0.14
N PHE A 226 -18.59 4.97 -0.37
CA PHE A 226 -18.30 4.33 -1.66
C PHE A 226 -19.57 4.19 -2.49
N SER A 227 -19.53 4.59 -3.77
CA SER A 227 -20.70 4.65 -4.63
C SER A 227 -21.25 3.29 -5.07
N ASN A 228 -20.43 2.24 -4.98
CA ASN A 228 -20.80 0.90 -5.47
C ASN A 228 -20.31 -0.21 -4.53
N MET A 229 -20.13 0.11 -3.24
CA MET A 229 -19.73 -0.85 -2.22
C MET A 229 -20.83 -0.95 -1.16
N GLN A 230 -21.23 -2.19 -0.86
CA GLN A 230 -22.14 -2.51 0.22
C GLN A 230 -21.50 -3.61 1.05
N MET A 231 -21.10 -3.29 2.27
CA MET A 231 -20.34 -4.19 3.15
C MET A 231 -21.19 -4.89 4.20
N GLY A 232 -22.49 -4.62 4.23
CA GLY A 232 -23.41 -5.20 5.20
C GLY A 232 -24.81 -5.32 4.66
N THR A 233 -25.78 -5.36 5.55
CA THR A 233 -27.23 -5.50 5.25
C THR A 233 -27.96 -4.17 5.19
N ASN A 234 -27.31 -3.08 5.60
CA ASN A 234 -27.87 -1.74 5.61
C ASN A 234 -27.60 -0.99 4.32
N ASP A 235 -28.15 0.24 4.24
CA ASP A 235 -28.18 1.03 3.00
C ASP A 235 -26.83 1.63 2.62
N PHE A 236 -25.93 1.86 3.61
CA PHE A 236 -24.71 2.63 3.39
C PHE A 236 -23.50 2.00 4.04
N SER A 237 -22.41 1.90 3.27
CA SER A 237 -21.07 1.60 3.77
C SER A 237 -20.25 2.88 3.78
N ALA A 238 -20.00 3.44 4.97
CA ALA A 238 -19.23 4.66 5.15
C ALA A 238 -17.94 4.41 5.92
N VAL A 239 -16.94 5.26 5.71
CA VAL A 239 -15.71 5.25 6.50
C VAL A 239 -16.06 5.60 7.95
N ALA A 240 -15.55 4.77 8.90
CA ALA A 240 -15.74 4.94 10.35
C ALA A 240 -14.47 5.48 11.03
N ALA A 241 -14.19 5.04 12.28
CA ALA A 241 -13.15 5.64 13.12
C ALA A 241 -11.72 5.53 12.56
N ASN A 242 -11.40 4.47 11.84
CA ASN A 242 -10.02 4.11 11.50
C ASN A 242 -9.76 4.07 9.99
N GLY A 243 -8.47 3.96 9.64
CA GLY A 243 -7.98 3.84 8.26
C GLY A 243 -7.55 5.15 7.61
N ILE A 244 -6.95 5.01 6.44
CA ILE A 244 -6.25 6.09 5.71
C ILE A 244 -7.15 7.29 5.36
N TRP A 245 -8.45 7.06 5.16
CA TRP A 245 -9.38 8.15 4.81
C TRP A 245 -9.54 9.18 5.92
N ASN A 246 -9.40 8.77 7.19
CA ASN A 246 -9.41 9.70 8.31
C ASN A 246 -8.14 10.57 8.34
N ASP A 247 -6.99 10.01 7.98
CA ASP A 247 -5.75 10.78 7.84
C ASP A 247 -5.84 11.77 6.67
N ILE A 248 -6.37 11.35 5.53
CA ILE A 248 -6.65 12.21 4.37
C ILE A 248 -7.60 13.36 4.75
N LEU A 249 -8.71 13.07 5.46
CA LEU A 249 -9.65 14.11 5.92
C LEU A 249 -8.98 15.10 6.87
N ALA A 250 -8.23 14.62 7.86
CA ALA A 250 -7.53 15.48 8.82
C ALA A 250 -6.54 16.41 8.12
N LYS A 251 -5.76 15.90 7.15
CA LYS A 251 -4.84 16.71 6.33
C LYS A 251 -5.56 17.72 5.43
N SER A 252 -6.83 17.43 5.09
CA SER A 252 -7.69 18.32 4.30
C SER A 252 -8.47 19.34 5.13
N GLY A 253 -8.31 19.35 6.46
CA GLY A 253 -9.03 20.24 7.37
C GLY A 253 -10.48 19.85 7.65
N GLY A 254 -10.83 18.57 7.47
CA GLY A 254 -12.16 18.02 7.78
C GLY A 254 -12.13 16.97 8.91
N THR A 255 -13.30 16.62 9.40
CA THR A 255 -13.51 15.54 10.38
C THR A 255 -14.53 14.54 9.85
N ASN A 256 -14.37 13.27 10.20
CA ASN A 256 -15.32 12.23 9.80
C ASN A 256 -16.60 12.31 10.65
N ALA A 257 -17.76 12.46 10.01
CA ALA A 257 -19.06 12.54 10.67
C ALA A 257 -19.45 11.23 11.38
N PHE A 258 -18.88 10.10 10.98
CA PHE A 258 -19.21 8.76 11.48
C PHE A 258 -18.08 8.09 12.27
N SER A 259 -17.05 8.85 12.68
CA SER A 259 -15.90 8.33 13.42
C SER A 259 -16.24 7.70 14.77
N SER A 260 -17.38 8.03 15.37
CA SER A 260 -17.79 7.49 16.67
C SER A 260 -18.73 6.28 16.58
N VAL A 261 -19.02 5.80 15.37
CA VAL A 261 -20.02 4.72 15.20
C VAL A 261 -19.45 3.35 15.51
N THR A 262 -18.21 3.09 15.11
CA THR A 262 -17.45 1.85 15.33
C THR A 262 -15.97 2.13 15.22
N GLU A 263 -15.14 1.32 15.89
CA GLU A 263 -13.68 1.35 15.77
C GLU A 263 -13.15 0.68 14.48
N ASN A 264 -14.02 0.13 13.65
CA ASN A 264 -13.62 -0.45 12.37
C ASN A 264 -13.27 0.62 11.33
N THR A 265 -12.71 0.21 10.21
CA THR A 265 -12.48 1.08 9.05
C THR A 265 -13.79 1.52 8.41
N PHE A 266 -14.79 0.64 8.36
CA PHE A 266 -16.09 0.89 7.76
C PHE A 266 -17.23 0.62 8.75
N ALA A 267 -18.29 1.42 8.61
CA ALA A 267 -19.56 1.23 9.31
C ALA A 267 -20.65 0.84 8.30
N ASP A 268 -21.45 -0.15 8.69
CA ASP A 268 -22.69 -0.53 8.01
C ASP A 268 -23.84 0.30 8.63
N LEU A 269 -24.35 1.27 7.89
CA LEU A 269 -25.26 2.31 8.40
C LEU A 269 -26.64 2.20 7.81
N SER A 270 -27.67 2.22 8.68
CA SER A 270 -29.04 2.39 8.25
C SER A 270 -29.33 3.82 7.81
N LYS A 271 -30.38 3.98 7.03
CA LYS A 271 -30.84 5.30 6.55
C LYS A 271 -31.18 6.25 7.69
N GLU A 272 -31.79 5.74 8.77
CA GLU A 272 -32.15 6.53 9.94
C GLU A 272 -30.89 7.05 10.66
N LYS A 273 -29.87 6.21 10.79
CA LYS A 273 -28.60 6.62 11.41
C LYS A 273 -27.93 7.71 10.59
N VAL A 274 -27.92 7.56 9.27
CA VAL A 274 -27.36 8.54 8.34
C VAL A 274 -28.16 9.84 8.35
N ALA A 275 -29.51 9.77 8.40
CA ALA A 275 -30.38 10.93 8.44
C ALA A 275 -30.27 11.75 9.74
N ALA A 276 -29.91 11.11 10.85
CA ALA A 276 -29.77 11.75 12.16
C ALA A 276 -28.46 12.57 12.29
N GLU A 277 -27.46 12.32 11.44
CA GLU A 277 -26.19 13.02 11.51
C GLU A 277 -26.21 14.33 10.71
N SER A 278 -25.45 15.32 11.22
CA SER A 278 -25.16 16.53 10.45
C SER A 278 -23.96 16.29 9.55
N VAL A 279 -24.16 16.36 8.25
CA VAL A 279 -23.10 16.20 7.24
C VAL A 279 -22.93 17.52 6.50
N ASP A 280 -21.74 18.13 6.66
CA ASP A 280 -21.39 19.40 6.03
C ASP A 280 -20.90 19.24 4.59
N ALA A 281 -20.34 18.06 4.27
CA ALA A 281 -19.83 17.73 2.94
C ALA A 281 -19.80 16.21 2.70
N LEU A 282 -19.84 15.80 1.42
CA LEU A 282 -19.66 14.42 1.00
C LEU A 282 -18.33 14.21 0.25
N VAL A 283 -17.65 13.13 0.57
CA VAL A 283 -16.61 12.54 -0.26
C VAL A 283 -17.13 11.21 -0.77
N VAL A 284 -17.32 11.10 -2.08
CA VAL A 284 -17.81 9.87 -2.71
C VAL A 284 -16.69 9.22 -3.48
N ILE A 285 -16.36 8.00 -3.07
CA ILE A 285 -15.30 7.19 -3.69
C ILE A 285 -15.96 6.34 -4.79
N GLY A 286 -15.51 6.52 -6.02
CA GLY A 286 -15.95 5.73 -7.17
C GLY A 286 -15.27 4.38 -7.21
N TYR A 287 -15.88 3.35 -6.61
CA TYR A 287 -15.41 1.98 -6.70
C TYR A 287 -16.13 1.27 -7.86
N GLN A 288 -15.40 0.93 -8.91
CA GLN A 288 -15.98 0.34 -10.14
C GLN A 288 -17.21 1.09 -10.68
N ASP A 289 -17.32 2.38 -10.39
CA ASP A 289 -18.41 3.24 -10.77
C ASP A 289 -17.92 4.34 -11.72
N LYS A 290 -18.50 4.38 -12.91
CA LYS A 290 -18.16 5.37 -13.94
C LYS A 290 -18.77 6.76 -13.64
N ASN A 291 -19.75 6.85 -12.76
CA ASN A 291 -20.45 8.11 -12.46
C ASN A 291 -20.72 8.30 -10.95
N PRO A 292 -19.68 8.34 -10.11
CA PRO A 292 -19.87 8.56 -8.66
C PRO A 292 -20.55 9.87 -8.32
N ALA A 293 -20.50 10.87 -9.21
CA ALA A 293 -21.22 12.12 -9.05
C ALA A 293 -22.75 11.95 -9.10
N ALA A 294 -23.26 10.97 -9.82
CA ALA A 294 -24.70 10.65 -9.79
C ALA A 294 -25.12 10.12 -8.42
N TYR A 295 -24.29 9.27 -7.81
CA TYR A 295 -24.52 8.78 -6.45
C TYR A 295 -24.46 9.91 -5.42
N ALA A 296 -23.47 10.81 -5.51
CA ALA A 296 -23.40 12.00 -4.63
C ALA A 296 -24.68 12.82 -4.70
N ARG A 297 -25.16 13.16 -5.91
CA ARG A 297 -26.40 13.93 -6.11
C ARG A 297 -27.64 13.18 -5.59
N LYS A 298 -27.67 11.85 -5.72
CA LYS A 298 -28.75 11.02 -5.14
C LYS A 298 -28.79 11.18 -3.63
N LEU A 299 -27.65 11.06 -2.94
CA LEU A 299 -27.58 11.22 -1.49
C LEU A 299 -27.98 12.62 -1.04
N LEU A 300 -27.52 13.68 -1.70
CA LEU A 300 -27.90 15.05 -1.38
C LEU A 300 -29.42 15.29 -1.54
N LYS A 301 -30.04 14.66 -2.53
CA LYS A 301 -31.52 14.71 -2.72
C LYS A 301 -32.23 13.90 -1.66
N GLU A 302 -31.69 12.79 -1.22
CA GLU A 302 -32.27 11.90 -0.22
C GLU A 302 -32.23 12.50 1.20
N PHE A 303 -31.19 13.29 1.50
CA PHE A 303 -30.98 13.96 2.78
C PHE A 303 -30.93 15.48 2.65
N PRO A 304 -32.05 16.13 2.28
CA PRO A 304 -32.08 17.58 2.02
C PRO A 304 -31.85 18.44 3.27
N GLN A 305 -31.95 17.88 4.48
CA GLN A 305 -31.66 18.54 5.76
C GLN A 305 -30.14 18.79 5.97
N TRP A 306 -29.26 18.04 5.32
CA TRP A 306 -27.82 18.22 5.49
C TRP A 306 -27.32 19.58 5.00
N PRO A 307 -26.39 20.22 5.69
CA PRO A 307 -25.67 21.37 5.15
C PRO A 307 -25.00 21.07 3.80
N ALA A 308 -24.51 19.85 3.60
CA ALA A 308 -23.97 19.37 2.33
C ALA A 308 -24.98 19.51 1.17
N ALA A 309 -26.25 19.13 1.40
CA ALA A 309 -27.30 19.23 0.39
C ALA A 309 -27.66 20.69 0.07
N LYS A 310 -27.79 21.52 1.10
CA LYS A 310 -28.14 22.95 0.96
C LYS A 310 -27.07 23.72 0.18
N ASN A 311 -25.80 23.33 0.29
CA ASN A 311 -24.67 24.00 -0.34
C ASN A 311 -24.14 23.25 -1.56
N ASN A 312 -24.77 22.15 -1.97
CA ASN A 312 -24.28 21.24 -3.03
C ASN A 312 -22.80 20.87 -2.85
N ARG A 313 -22.39 20.58 -1.61
CA ARG A 313 -20.98 20.41 -1.21
C ARG A 313 -20.59 18.94 -1.25
N TYR A 314 -19.96 18.54 -2.33
CA TYR A 314 -19.38 17.20 -2.48
C TYR A 314 -18.17 17.18 -3.42
N VAL A 315 -17.37 16.16 -3.28
CA VAL A 315 -16.29 15.80 -4.21
C VAL A 315 -16.33 14.31 -4.50
N THR A 316 -16.00 13.93 -5.73
CA THR A 316 -15.82 12.53 -6.11
C THR A 316 -14.37 12.24 -6.30
N LEU A 317 -13.92 11.10 -5.79
CA LEU A 317 -12.55 10.59 -5.90
C LEU A 317 -12.59 9.16 -6.41
N SER A 318 -11.48 8.69 -6.96
CA SER A 318 -11.30 7.27 -7.23
C SER A 318 -10.72 6.55 -6.01
N ASP A 319 -10.81 5.23 -6.00
CA ASP A 319 -10.16 4.38 -5.01
C ASP A 319 -8.63 4.41 -5.10
N SER A 320 -8.05 4.94 -6.17
CA SER A 320 -6.60 5.17 -6.30
C SER A 320 -6.03 6.12 -5.24
N ALA A 321 -6.90 6.90 -4.58
CA ALA A 321 -6.53 7.76 -3.47
C ALA A 321 -6.37 7.00 -2.13
N TYR A 322 -6.79 5.72 -2.06
CA TYR A 322 -6.73 4.90 -0.86
C TYR A 322 -5.28 4.69 -0.38
N LEU A 323 -4.48 3.97 -1.13
CA LEU A 323 -3.04 3.79 -0.88
C LEU A 323 -2.29 4.12 -2.18
N GLY A 324 -1.01 4.47 -2.08
CA GLY A 324 -0.18 4.73 -3.25
C GLY A 324 0.03 6.22 -3.54
N PRO A 325 0.44 6.59 -4.76
CA PRO A 325 1.00 7.91 -5.03
C PRO A 325 -0.01 9.04 -5.23
N SER A 326 -1.30 8.85 -4.94
CA SER A 326 -2.36 9.82 -5.23
C SER A 326 -2.98 10.48 -4.00
N ASN A 327 -2.48 10.20 -2.79
CA ASN A 327 -3.07 10.74 -1.56
C ASN A 327 -3.01 12.27 -1.49
N ASP A 328 -1.95 12.90 -2.00
CA ASP A 328 -1.80 14.35 -2.05
C ASP A 328 -2.86 15.04 -2.91
N LEU A 329 -3.29 14.38 -4.00
CA LEU A 329 -4.35 14.87 -4.87
C LEU A 329 -5.73 14.78 -4.17
N ALA A 330 -5.97 13.69 -3.43
CA ALA A 330 -7.18 13.56 -2.62
C ALA A 330 -7.24 14.63 -1.54
N VAL A 331 -6.14 14.87 -0.81
CA VAL A 331 -6.03 15.91 0.21
C VAL A 331 -6.33 17.29 -0.39
N ASP A 332 -5.71 17.66 -1.51
CA ASP A 332 -5.92 18.97 -2.16
C ASP A 332 -7.38 19.14 -2.63
N ARG A 333 -7.96 18.13 -3.30
CA ARG A 333 -9.34 18.22 -3.82
C ARG A 333 -10.37 18.31 -2.70
N ILE A 334 -10.20 17.54 -1.64
CA ILE A 334 -11.09 17.62 -0.46
C ILE A 334 -10.94 18.98 0.21
N ALA A 335 -9.73 19.44 0.46
CA ALA A 335 -9.47 20.73 1.11
C ALA A 335 -10.09 21.90 0.34
N ARG A 336 -9.95 21.95 -0.97
CA ARG A 336 -10.58 23.00 -1.82
C ARG A 336 -12.11 22.94 -1.78
N MET A 337 -12.70 21.78 -1.66
CA MET A 337 -14.14 21.62 -1.51
C MET A 337 -14.61 22.06 -0.11
N LEU A 338 -13.83 21.75 0.94
CA LEU A 338 -14.16 22.11 2.32
C LEU A 338 -13.90 23.59 2.63
N HIS A 339 -12.87 24.18 2.08
CA HIS A 339 -12.34 25.53 2.41
C HIS A 339 -12.09 26.36 1.15
N PRO A 340 -13.09 26.59 0.29
CA PRO A 340 -12.86 27.25 -0.99
C PRO A 340 -12.24 28.65 -0.83
N ASP A 341 -12.50 29.36 0.27
CA ASP A 341 -11.99 30.70 0.53
C ASP A 341 -10.49 30.70 0.84
N ALA A 342 -9.95 29.63 1.46
CA ALA A 342 -8.52 29.48 1.76
C ALA A 342 -7.67 29.27 0.48
N PHE A 343 -8.30 28.97 -0.66
CA PHE A 343 -7.66 28.72 -1.95
C PHE A 343 -7.95 29.77 -3.02
N LYS A 344 -8.66 30.86 -2.66
CA LYS A 344 -8.78 32.03 -3.53
C LYS A 344 -7.44 32.76 -3.58
N GLU A 345 -6.96 33.03 -4.79
CA GLU A 345 -5.78 33.88 -5.03
C GLU A 345 -6.12 35.35 -4.91
#